data_599827cd1144beb2c3f7218f8c1d4ac5
#
_entry.id   599827cd1144beb2c3f7218f8c1d4ac5
#
_cell.length_a   1.000
_cell.length_b   1.000
_cell.length_c   1.000
_cell.angle_alpha   90.00
_cell.angle_beta   90.00
_cell.angle_gamma   90.00
#
_symmetry.space_group_name_H-M   'P 1'
#
loop_
_entity.id
_entity.type
_entity.pdbx_description
1 polymer ?
#
loop_
_entity_poly.entity_id
_entity_poly.type
_entity_poly.pdbx_seq_one_letter_code
_entity_poly.pdbx_strand_id
1 'polypeptide(L)'
;MIEDTAGRTMVRAAMKAPYLERDEEHVLALRWKEDQDQQALHQITVAHMRLVISMASKFRHYGLPLGDLVQEGHVGLLEAAARFEPEREVRFSTYATWWIRASMQDYILRNWSIVRGGTSSAQKALFFNLRRLRARLANGAEPISNATLYREVSVALGVSEADVAMMDS
;
A
#
# COMPACT_ATOMS: atom_id res chain seq x y z
N MET A 1 -7.39 -16.50 -19.34
CA MET A 1 -6.15 -16.82 -20.07
C MET A 1 -5.38 -15.56 -20.51
N ILE A 2 -6.05 -14.60 -21.13
CA ILE A 2 -5.41 -13.34 -21.54
C ILE A 2 -4.95 -12.53 -20.31
N GLU A 3 -5.77 -12.48 -19.27
CA GLU A 3 -5.42 -11.82 -18.00
C GLU A 3 -4.23 -12.48 -17.32
N ASP A 4 -4.15 -13.80 -17.37
CA ASP A 4 -3.04 -14.53 -16.75
C ASP A 4 -1.71 -14.24 -17.47
N THR A 5 -1.73 -14.12 -18.78
CA THR A 5 -0.56 -13.78 -19.58
C THR A 5 -0.09 -12.34 -19.31
N ALA A 6 -1.03 -11.39 -19.26
CA ALA A 6 -0.71 -9.99 -18.94
C ALA A 6 -0.15 -9.85 -17.52
N GLY A 7 -0.73 -10.58 -16.56
CA GLY A 7 -0.25 -10.60 -15.19
C GLY A 7 1.16 -11.16 -15.07
N ARG A 8 1.46 -12.23 -15.79
CA ARG A 8 2.80 -12.82 -15.81
C ARG A 8 3.83 -11.88 -16.42
N THR A 9 3.46 -11.18 -17.49
CA THR A 9 4.33 -10.21 -18.15
C THR A 9 4.64 -9.04 -17.20
N MET A 10 3.64 -8.55 -16.48
CA MET A 10 3.80 -7.49 -15.49
C MET A 10 4.72 -7.92 -14.35
N VAL A 11 4.53 -9.13 -13.82
CA VAL A 11 5.37 -9.67 -12.75
C VAL A 11 6.83 -9.79 -13.22
N ARG A 12 7.06 -10.30 -14.42
CA ARG A 12 8.40 -10.40 -14.98
C ARG A 12 9.07 -9.03 -15.11
N ALA A 13 8.35 -8.04 -15.64
CA ALA A 13 8.86 -6.69 -15.78
C ALA A 13 9.22 -6.10 -14.43
N ALA A 14 8.35 -6.28 -13.44
CA ALA A 14 8.58 -5.80 -12.09
C ALA A 14 9.80 -6.45 -11.44
N MET A 15 9.99 -7.76 -11.64
CA MET A 15 11.14 -8.49 -11.07
C MET A 15 12.45 -8.17 -11.75
N LYS A 16 12.41 -7.70 -13.00
CA LYS A 16 13.61 -7.29 -13.74
C LYS A 16 13.98 -5.83 -13.52
N ALA A 17 13.07 -5.01 -12.99
CA ALA A 17 13.34 -3.61 -12.76
C ALA A 17 14.49 -3.45 -11.76
N PRO A 18 15.45 -2.57 -12.01
CA PRO A 18 16.57 -2.37 -11.10
C PRO A 18 16.12 -1.72 -9.80
N TYR A 19 16.77 -2.11 -8.70
CA TYR A 19 16.59 -1.42 -7.43
C TYR A 19 17.20 -0.03 -7.51
N LEU A 20 16.56 0.93 -6.87
CA LEU A 20 17.10 2.28 -6.77
C LEU A 20 17.96 2.39 -5.52
N GLU A 21 19.17 2.87 -5.68
CA GLU A 21 19.99 3.28 -4.57
C GLU A 21 19.43 4.56 -3.95
N ARG A 22 19.81 4.84 -2.71
CA ARG A 22 19.26 5.97 -1.97
C ARG A 22 19.46 7.30 -2.71
N ASP A 23 20.63 7.51 -3.29
CA ASP A 23 20.94 8.75 -3.99
C ASP A 23 20.15 8.88 -5.29
N GLU A 24 20.01 7.79 -6.04
CA GLU A 24 19.21 7.76 -7.26
C GLU A 24 17.73 8.03 -6.97
N GLU A 25 17.20 7.40 -5.93
CA GLU A 25 15.83 7.59 -5.47
C GLU A 25 15.59 9.06 -5.11
N HIS A 26 16.53 9.66 -4.39
CA HIS A 26 16.43 11.06 -3.97
C HIS A 26 16.38 12.00 -5.17
N VAL A 27 17.27 11.80 -6.14
CA VAL A 27 17.30 12.60 -7.37
C VAL A 27 15.98 12.48 -8.14
N LEU A 28 15.47 11.26 -8.32
CA LEU A 28 14.22 11.03 -9.04
C LEU A 28 13.03 11.63 -8.30
N ALA A 29 13.00 11.51 -6.98
CA ALA A 29 11.93 12.08 -6.16
C ALA A 29 11.92 13.61 -6.24
N LEU A 30 13.08 14.24 -6.23
CA LEU A 30 13.19 15.69 -6.39
C LEU A 30 12.71 16.14 -7.78
N ARG A 31 13.13 15.43 -8.82
CA ARG A 31 12.71 15.74 -10.19
C ARG A 31 11.20 15.64 -10.34
N TRP A 32 10.59 14.62 -9.75
CA TRP A 32 9.14 14.48 -9.76
C TRP A 32 8.47 15.61 -8.99
N LYS A 33 8.96 15.91 -7.79
CA LYS A 33 8.35 16.91 -6.93
C LYS A 33 8.48 18.33 -7.47
N GLU A 34 9.66 18.70 -7.95
CA GLU A 34 9.95 20.07 -8.38
C GLU A 34 9.56 20.33 -9.82
N ASP A 35 9.85 19.40 -10.71
CA ASP A 35 9.68 19.58 -12.15
C ASP A 35 8.47 18.83 -12.72
N GLN A 36 7.76 18.05 -11.90
CA GLN A 36 6.69 17.17 -12.34
C GLN A 36 7.14 16.24 -13.48
N ASP A 37 8.37 15.75 -13.40
CA ASP A 37 8.98 14.89 -14.41
C ASP A 37 8.31 13.52 -14.42
N GLN A 38 7.51 13.24 -15.44
CA GLN A 38 6.76 12.00 -15.56
C GLN A 38 7.67 10.78 -15.72
N GLN A 39 8.82 10.95 -16.32
CA GLN A 39 9.81 9.86 -16.43
C GLN A 39 10.37 9.49 -15.08
N ALA A 40 10.65 10.47 -14.24
CA ALA A 40 11.12 10.22 -12.88
C ALA A 40 10.05 9.47 -12.07
N LEU A 41 8.80 9.89 -12.17
CA LEU A 41 7.68 9.18 -11.52
C LEU A 41 7.58 7.74 -12.02
N HIS A 42 7.69 7.54 -13.32
CA HIS A 42 7.63 6.22 -13.93
C HIS A 42 8.77 5.30 -13.40
N GLN A 43 9.97 5.82 -13.33
CA GLN A 43 11.12 5.05 -12.83
C GLN A 43 10.95 4.66 -11.35
N ILE A 44 10.46 5.58 -10.53
CA ILE A 44 10.19 5.30 -9.11
C ILE A 44 9.10 4.22 -9.00
N THR A 45 8.02 4.37 -9.78
CA THR A 45 6.90 3.43 -9.75
C THR A 45 7.32 2.03 -10.17
N VAL A 46 8.04 1.91 -11.30
CA VAL A 46 8.51 0.62 -11.80
C VAL A 46 9.44 -0.05 -10.80
N ALA A 47 10.35 0.70 -10.20
CA ALA A 47 11.29 0.17 -9.22
C ALA A 47 10.61 -0.38 -7.97
N HIS A 48 9.39 0.07 -7.66
CA HIS A 48 8.65 -0.34 -6.45
C HIS A 48 7.47 -1.26 -6.73
N MET A 49 7.23 -1.63 -8.00
CA MET A 49 6.15 -2.59 -8.33
C MET A 49 6.40 -3.97 -7.73
N ARG A 50 7.65 -4.35 -7.54
CA ARG A 50 8.01 -5.60 -6.85
C ARG A 50 7.45 -5.62 -5.42
N LEU A 51 7.52 -4.49 -4.75
CA LEU A 51 6.96 -4.33 -3.41
C LEU A 51 5.44 -4.49 -3.43
N VAL A 52 4.76 -3.87 -4.41
CA VAL A 52 3.30 -4.00 -4.57
C VAL A 52 2.90 -5.45 -4.77
N ILE A 53 3.58 -6.16 -5.65
CA ILE A 53 3.28 -7.57 -5.95
C ILE A 53 3.51 -8.44 -4.72
N SER A 54 4.60 -8.23 -4.01
CA SER A 54 4.90 -8.96 -2.78
C SER A 54 3.81 -8.76 -1.73
N MET A 55 3.34 -7.53 -1.55
CA MET A 55 2.29 -7.23 -0.58
C MET A 55 0.95 -7.81 -1.02
N ALA A 56 0.62 -7.73 -2.31
CA ALA A 56 -0.61 -8.32 -2.84
C ALA A 56 -0.65 -9.84 -2.60
N SER A 57 0.48 -10.51 -2.75
CA SER A 57 0.58 -11.95 -2.50
C SER A 57 0.26 -12.33 -1.06
N LYS A 58 0.55 -11.46 -0.11
CA LYS A 58 0.22 -11.68 1.30
C LYS A 58 -1.28 -11.63 1.57
N PHE A 59 -2.03 -10.89 0.75
CA PHE A 59 -3.47 -10.72 0.92
C PHE A 59 -4.31 -11.65 0.07
N ARG A 60 -3.70 -12.53 -0.73
CA ARG A 60 -4.45 -13.40 -1.64
C ARG A 60 -5.38 -14.40 -0.95
N HIS A 61 -5.14 -14.70 0.33
CA HIS A 61 -5.98 -15.63 1.11
C HIS A 61 -7.38 -15.08 1.41
N TYR A 62 -7.63 -13.81 1.13
CA TYR A 62 -8.97 -13.23 1.26
C TYR A 62 -9.88 -13.56 0.08
N GLY A 63 -9.39 -14.30 -0.91
CA GLY A 63 -10.21 -14.76 -2.03
C GLY A 63 -10.45 -13.73 -3.12
N LEU A 64 -9.75 -12.61 -3.10
CA LEU A 64 -9.87 -11.58 -4.13
C LEU A 64 -8.83 -11.80 -5.24
N PRO A 65 -9.13 -11.39 -6.49
CA PRO A 65 -8.19 -11.56 -7.58
C PRO A 65 -6.88 -10.82 -7.32
N LEU A 66 -5.77 -11.51 -7.54
CA LEU A 66 -4.44 -10.93 -7.33
C LEU A 66 -4.22 -9.68 -8.18
N GLY A 67 -4.67 -9.70 -9.43
CA GLY A 67 -4.55 -8.56 -10.33
C GLY A 67 -5.23 -7.31 -9.80
N ASP A 68 -6.40 -7.47 -9.18
CA ASP A 68 -7.12 -6.35 -8.58
C ASP A 68 -6.39 -5.78 -7.37
N LEU A 69 -5.83 -6.66 -6.55
CA LEU A 69 -5.01 -6.24 -5.41
C LEU A 69 -3.76 -5.47 -5.86
N VAL A 70 -3.12 -5.93 -6.93
CA VAL A 70 -1.95 -5.24 -7.49
C VAL A 70 -2.34 -3.86 -8.02
N GLN A 71 -3.48 -3.74 -8.71
CA GLN A 71 -3.95 -2.45 -9.20
C GLN A 71 -4.24 -1.48 -8.06
N GLU A 72 -4.90 -1.94 -7.01
CA GLU A 72 -5.17 -1.11 -5.83
C GLU A 72 -3.88 -0.70 -5.13
N GLY A 73 -2.93 -1.61 -5.03
CA GLY A 73 -1.61 -1.30 -4.47
C GLY A 73 -0.84 -0.29 -5.32
N HIS A 74 -0.98 -0.37 -6.64
CA HIS A 74 -0.38 0.60 -7.56
C HIS A 74 -0.96 2.01 -7.34
N VAL A 75 -2.28 2.10 -7.12
CA VAL A 75 -2.91 3.39 -6.77
C VAL A 75 -2.31 3.95 -5.47
N GLY A 76 -2.13 3.10 -4.47
CA GLY A 76 -1.47 3.50 -3.22
C GLY A 76 -0.04 3.97 -3.43
N LEU A 77 0.69 3.29 -4.31
CA LEU A 77 2.06 3.67 -4.66
C LEU A 77 2.11 5.06 -5.33
N LEU A 78 1.17 5.35 -6.23
CA LEU A 78 1.08 6.66 -6.87
C LEU A 78 0.72 7.76 -5.86
N GLU A 79 -0.17 7.47 -4.91
CA GLU A 79 -0.48 8.40 -3.84
C GLU A 79 0.75 8.70 -2.99
N ALA A 80 1.54 7.67 -2.67
CA ALA A 80 2.78 7.86 -1.94
C ALA A 80 3.74 8.75 -2.70
N ALA A 81 3.90 8.53 -4.01
CA ALA A 81 4.78 9.33 -4.85
C ALA A 81 4.35 10.79 -4.92
N ALA A 82 3.03 11.03 -5.00
CA ALA A 82 2.48 12.39 -5.05
C ALA A 82 2.72 13.17 -3.76
N ARG A 83 2.82 12.48 -2.63
CA ARG A 83 2.90 13.11 -1.30
C ARG A 83 4.25 12.97 -0.63
N PHE A 84 5.18 12.24 -1.24
CA PHE A 84 6.50 12.00 -0.64
C PHE A 84 7.31 13.28 -0.60
N GLU A 85 7.95 13.53 0.54
CA GLU A 85 8.87 14.63 0.72
C GLU A 85 10.30 14.10 0.77
N PRO A 86 11.09 14.29 -0.32
CA PRO A 86 12.43 13.71 -0.42
C PRO A 86 13.41 14.19 0.65
N GLU A 87 13.15 15.34 1.25
CA GLU A 87 14.01 15.91 2.28
C GLU A 87 13.92 15.19 3.62
N ARG A 88 12.89 14.37 3.83
CA ARG A 88 12.78 13.54 5.03
C ARG A 88 13.77 12.38 4.96
N GLU A 89 14.25 11.96 6.11
CA GLU A 89 15.27 10.89 6.22
C GLU A 89 14.67 9.49 6.07
N VAL A 90 13.53 9.35 5.45
CA VAL A 90 12.85 8.08 5.26
C VAL A 90 12.95 7.67 3.79
N ARG A 91 13.27 6.40 3.55
CA ARG A 91 13.28 5.85 2.18
C ARG A 91 11.86 5.84 1.63
N PHE A 92 11.76 6.05 0.31
CA PHE A 92 10.47 6.02 -0.37
C PHE A 92 9.73 4.69 -0.17
N SER A 93 10.44 3.58 -0.22
CA SER A 93 9.85 2.25 -0.01
C SER A 93 9.15 2.12 1.35
N THR A 94 9.75 2.67 2.40
CA THR A 94 9.16 2.65 3.75
C THR A 94 7.87 3.45 3.79
N TYR A 95 7.89 4.66 3.22
CA TYR A 95 6.71 5.52 3.14
C TYR A 95 5.62 4.89 2.27
N ALA A 96 6.00 4.38 1.10
CA ALA A 96 5.07 3.77 0.16
C ALA A 96 4.38 2.53 0.72
N THR A 97 5.07 1.74 1.54
CA THR A 97 4.50 0.54 2.16
C THR A 97 3.18 0.85 2.88
N TRP A 98 3.11 1.95 3.62
CA TRP A 98 1.90 2.35 4.33
C TRP A 98 0.75 2.68 3.38
N TRP A 99 1.03 3.40 2.31
CA TRP A 99 0.01 3.75 1.30
C TRP A 99 -0.49 2.53 0.54
N ILE A 100 0.43 1.64 0.16
CA ILE A 100 0.10 0.42 -0.57
C ILE A 100 -0.78 -0.48 0.30
N ARG A 101 -0.38 -0.69 1.55
CA ARG A 101 -1.13 -1.52 2.49
C ARG A 101 -2.52 -0.93 2.75
N ALA A 102 -2.61 0.37 2.99
CA ALA A 102 -3.88 1.04 3.25
C ALA A 102 -4.83 0.91 2.06
N SER A 103 -4.32 1.04 0.83
CA SER A 103 -5.13 0.88 -0.38
C SER A 103 -5.65 -0.53 -0.55
N MET A 104 -4.80 -1.54 -0.32
CA MET A 104 -5.19 -2.94 -0.42
C MET A 104 -6.21 -3.33 0.65
N GLN A 105 -5.99 -2.91 1.88
CA GLN A 105 -6.91 -3.20 2.99
C GLN A 105 -8.26 -2.54 2.78
N ASP A 106 -8.29 -1.31 2.30
CA ASP A 106 -9.52 -0.61 1.97
C ASP A 106 -10.31 -1.38 0.89
N TYR A 107 -9.62 -1.84 -0.14
CA TYR A 107 -10.21 -2.65 -1.20
C TYR A 107 -10.78 -3.97 -0.65
N ILE A 108 -10.02 -4.66 0.17
CA ILE A 108 -10.45 -5.92 0.80
C ILE A 108 -11.71 -5.70 1.62
N LEU A 109 -11.74 -4.68 2.47
CA LEU A 109 -12.89 -4.40 3.32
C LEU A 109 -14.14 -4.06 2.53
N ARG A 110 -14.02 -3.26 1.47
CA ARG A 110 -15.14 -2.91 0.60
C ARG A 110 -15.74 -4.15 -0.07
N ASN A 111 -14.90 -5.04 -0.57
CA ASN A 111 -15.35 -6.23 -1.28
C ASN A 111 -15.79 -7.34 -0.34
N TRP A 112 -15.21 -7.41 0.82
CA TRP A 112 -15.60 -8.39 1.85
C TRP A 112 -17.02 -8.17 2.33
N SER A 113 -17.40 -6.91 2.51
CA SER A 113 -18.73 -6.49 2.86
C SER A 113 -19.78 -6.98 1.83
N ILE A 114 -19.44 -6.98 0.54
CA ILE A 114 -20.32 -7.42 -0.54
C ILE A 114 -20.39 -8.94 -0.60
N VAL A 115 -19.27 -9.64 -0.47
CA VAL A 115 -19.18 -11.08 -0.66
C VAL A 115 -19.68 -11.86 0.55
N ARG A 116 -19.52 -11.34 1.77
CA ARG A 116 -19.87 -12.04 3.00
C ARG A 116 -21.14 -11.56 3.67
N GLY A 117 -21.90 -10.67 3.01
CA GLY A 117 -23.26 -10.32 3.42
C GLY A 117 -23.40 -9.46 4.67
N GLY A 118 -22.37 -8.75 5.05
CA GLY A 118 -22.49 -7.80 6.17
C GLY A 118 -21.15 -7.43 6.76
N THR A 119 -21.05 -6.19 7.25
CA THR A 119 -19.90 -5.72 7.98
C THR A 119 -20.13 -5.92 9.48
N SER A 120 -19.23 -6.66 10.14
CA SER A 120 -19.21 -6.70 11.59
C SER A 120 -18.77 -5.34 12.14
N SER A 121 -19.07 -5.07 13.41
CA SER A 121 -18.58 -3.87 14.08
C SER A 121 -17.05 -3.77 14.01
N ALA A 122 -16.36 -4.90 14.11
CA ALA A 122 -14.91 -4.99 14.01
C ALA A 122 -14.43 -4.50 12.65
N GLN A 123 -15.07 -4.94 11.57
CA GLN A 123 -14.69 -4.54 10.21
C GLN A 123 -14.93 -3.05 9.97
N LYS A 124 -16.04 -2.51 10.47
CA LYS A 124 -16.33 -1.09 10.36
C LYS A 124 -15.30 -0.23 11.06
N ALA A 125 -14.91 -0.62 12.27
CA ALA A 125 -13.93 0.16 13.03
C ALA A 125 -12.53 0.05 12.41
N LEU A 126 -12.16 -1.09 11.85
CA LEU A 126 -10.92 -1.23 11.08
C LEU A 126 -10.93 -0.31 9.86
N PHE A 127 -12.05 -0.24 9.15
CA PHE A 127 -12.23 0.67 8.02
C PHE A 127 -12.05 2.14 8.42
N PHE A 128 -12.65 2.56 9.53
CA PHE A 128 -12.49 3.92 10.04
C PHE A 128 -11.05 4.22 10.44
N ASN A 129 -10.36 3.25 11.05
CA ASN A 129 -8.97 3.43 11.44
C ASN A 129 -8.04 3.53 10.23
N LEU A 130 -8.31 2.79 9.17
CA LEU A 130 -7.57 2.91 7.92
C LEU A 130 -7.78 4.27 7.27
N ARG A 131 -9.01 4.79 7.28
CA ARG A 131 -9.29 6.13 6.80
C ARG A 131 -8.56 7.19 7.59
N ARG A 132 -8.52 7.02 8.91
CA ARG A 132 -7.79 7.94 9.81
C ARG A 132 -6.29 7.90 9.50
N LEU A 133 -5.73 6.70 9.29
CA LEU A 133 -4.33 6.54 8.93
C LEU A 133 -4.02 7.23 7.59
N ARG A 134 -4.88 7.07 6.60
CA ARG A 134 -4.73 7.76 5.32
C ARG A 134 -4.74 9.28 5.48
N ALA A 135 -5.64 9.78 6.29
CA ALA A 135 -5.72 11.22 6.55
C ALA A 135 -4.45 11.74 7.21
N ARG A 136 -3.89 10.98 8.15
CA ARG A 136 -2.61 11.33 8.79
C ARG A 136 -1.47 11.35 7.79
N LEU A 137 -1.37 10.34 6.94
CA LEU A 137 -0.35 10.27 5.90
C LEU A 137 -0.50 11.42 4.90
N ALA A 138 -1.74 11.75 4.52
CA ALA A 138 -2.02 12.84 3.62
C ALA A 138 -1.61 14.20 4.20
N ASN A 139 -1.70 14.36 5.52
CA ASN A 139 -1.30 15.56 6.22
C ASN A 139 0.18 15.60 6.58
N GLY A 140 0.96 14.63 6.10
CA GLY A 140 2.40 14.58 6.32
C GLY A 140 2.83 14.04 7.67
N ALA A 141 1.92 13.40 8.42
CA ALA A 141 2.28 12.78 9.69
C ALA A 141 3.17 11.55 9.47
N GLU A 142 4.05 11.30 10.44
CA GLU A 142 4.89 10.10 10.39
C GLU A 142 4.01 8.84 10.49
N PRO A 143 4.32 7.78 9.73
CA PRO A 143 3.62 6.51 9.88
C PRO A 143 3.82 5.94 11.28
N ILE A 144 2.74 5.49 11.90
CA ILE A 144 2.83 4.81 13.19
C ILE A 144 3.30 3.38 12.99
N SER A 145 3.93 2.80 14.00
CA SER A 145 4.36 1.40 13.94
C SER A 145 3.16 0.46 13.88
N ASN A 146 3.34 -0.71 13.29
CA ASN A 146 2.29 -1.72 13.25
C ASN A 146 1.82 -2.09 14.66
N ALA A 147 2.74 -2.19 15.62
CA ALA A 147 2.39 -2.50 17.01
C ALA A 147 1.46 -1.44 17.60
N THR A 148 1.75 -0.16 17.35
CA THR A 148 0.91 0.94 17.83
C THR A 148 -0.47 0.92 17.15
N LEU A 149 -0.49 0.70 15.83
CA LEU A 149 -1.74 0.59 15.08
C LEU A 149 -2.59 -0.56 15.58
N TYR A 150 -2.01 -1.75 15.79
CA TYR A 150 -2.72 -2.92 16.27
C TYR A 150 -3.30 -2.69 17.64
N ARG A 151 -2.55 -2.00 18.52
CA ARG A 151 -3.04 -1.66 19.86
C ARG A 151 -4.22 -0.70 19.79
N GLU A 152 -4.12 0.34 18.99
CA GLU A 152 -5.23 1.32 18.83
C GLU A 152 -6.48 0.65 18.29
N VAL A 153 -6.34 -0.19 17.27
CA VAL A 153 -7.46 -0.93 16.68
C VAL A 153 -8.04 -1.93 17.68
N SER A 154 -7.19 -2.65 18.40
CA SER A 154 -7.60 -3.61 19.43
C SER A 154 -8.45 -2.94 20.51
N VAL A 155 -8.01 -1.80 21.00
CA VAL A 155 -8.74 -1.04 22.02
C VAL A 155 -10.07 -0.53 21.48
N ALA A 156 -10.05 0.03 20.28
CA ALA A 156 -11.26 0.60 19.66
C ALA A 156 -12.31 -0.46 19.37
N LEU A 157 -11.92 -1.69 19.04
CA LEU A 157 -12.81 -2.77 18.63
C LEU A 157 -13.16 -3.73 19.75
N GLY A 158 -12.41 -3.74 20.85
CA GLY A 158 -12.54 -4.74 21.89
C GLY A 158 -12.16 -6.13 21.44
N VAL A 159 -11.25 -6.24 20.46
CA VAL A 159 -10.71 -7.50 19.95
C VAL A 159 -9.22 -7.58 20.32
N SER A 160 -8.63 -8.78 20.24
CA SER A 160 -7.22 -8.96 20.57
C SER A 160 -6.31 -8.35 19.49
N GLU A 161 -5.10 -7.97 19.90
CA GLU A 161 -4.07 -7.50 18.96
C GLU A 161 -3.70 -8.59 17.94
N ALA A 162 -3.75 -9.86 18.36
CA ALA A 162 -3.49 -10.98 17.47
C ALA A 162 -4.53 -11.07 16.34
N ASP A 163 -5.80 -10.82 16.67
CA ASP A 163 -6.88 -10.79 15.65
C ASP A 163 -6.68 -9.64 14.68
N VAL A 164 -6.28 -8.48 15.17
CA VAL A 164 -5.97 -7.32 14.32
C VAL A 164 -4.78 -7.64 13.41
N ALA A 165 -3.73 -8.24 13.94
CA ALA A 165 -2.55 -8.62 13.17
C ALA A 165 -2.91 -9.64 12.09
N MET A 166 -3.80 -10.58 12.38
CA MET A 166 -4.26 -11.57 11.41
C MET A 166 -5.04 -10.91 10.27
N MET A 167 -5.85 -9.89 10.57
CA MET A 167 -6.58 -9.14 9.55
C MET A 167 -5.67 -8.27 8.70
N ASP A 168 -4.55 -7.81 9.25
CA ASP A 168 -3.57 -6.97 8.57
C ASP A 168 -2.59 -7.79 7.70
N SER A 169 -2.50 -9.07 7.92
CA SER A 169 -1.55 -9.93 7.19
C SER A 169 -2.12 -10.51 5.90
#